data_9a1d3e5e5b64795486cc679e7b11715f
#
_entry.id   9a1d3e5e5b64795486cc679e7b11715f
#
_cell.length_a   1.000
_cell.length_b   1.000
_cell.length_c   1.000
_cell.angle_alpha   90.00
_cell.angle_beta   90.00
_cell.angle_gamma   90.00
#
_symmetry.space_group_name_H-M   'P 1'
#
loop_
_entity.id
_entity.type
_entity.pdbx_description
1 polymer ?
#
loop_
_entity_poly.entity_id
_entity_poly.type
_entity_poly.pdbx_seq_one_letter_code
_entity_poly.pdbx_strand_id
1 'polypeptide(L)'
;MSPLISRRLGRPAAALAVLSAMALATPTAFATAATTTTTPTVPGAVSVPAAQAPATQAPAAQAPAVPAAAGGAAGWAAGTRAYLVISAPADIAAAKAAVAAKGGTVFSSYDQIGVIVAHSTSAGFAAALRTVTGIQQVGATRTSDVPADAYSPALPANPAQATTTLTESNRWDMTQIKADQAWSVSTGSPSVKVGVLDTGVDDQHQDLAPNFDAADSVSCAYGKPDARTGAWRDVDTHGTHVAGTIAAAKNGKGVIGVAPGVKIASVRIAEPTSTLFYAENTVCGFVWAGDHGFKVTNNSYYTDPWQFNCPNDLDQAAIIEGVKRAQEYAEGKGSLQVAAAGNANYDLANKTTDTESPNDSTKVTRTITNACIDIPTELPGVVTVAATGSGSGKASYSNFGRGVIDVAAPGGDGATGVYSTLPGGKYGTKSGTSMASPHVTGVAALIASANPSLTPADIRARLASQANDLACPASDSRCTGTTANNSFFGEGQVDALKAVGGATQPTGTYFENTADVAIPDNTTVESPITVTGVTGNAPATLKVGVDIKHTYRGDLVISLVAPDGTVYLLEDFPNSDSTDNVAKTYTVNASASAANGTWKLRVKDGASGDTGTIDAWNLTF
;
A
#
# COMPACT_ATOMS: atom_id res chain seq x y z
N MET A 1 47.94 45.80 18.54
CA MET A 1 48.10 46.35 19.89
C MET A 1 47.06 45.66 20.76
N SER A 2 47.46 44.66 21.51
CA SER A 2 46.78 44.14 22.72
C SER A 2 47.24 44.99 23.92
N PRO A 3 46.66 44.94 25.10
CA PRO A 3 46.46 43.74 25.96
C PRO A 3 45.11 43.72 26.73
N LEU A 4 44.58 42.52 27.09
CA LEU A 4 44.76 41.64 28.29
C LEU A 4 44.38 42.27 29.65
N ILE A 5 43.57 41.55 30.44
CA ILE A 5 43.67 41.16 31.87
C ILE A 5 42.22 40.91 32.39
N SER A 6 41.74 39.71 32.64
CA SER A 6 41.91 38.62 33.62
C SER A 6 41.41 38.90 35.05
N ARG A 7 40.71 37.91 35.59
CA ARG A 7 40.56 37.32 36.96
C ARG A 7 39.14 37.31 37.49
N ARG A 8 38.54 36.16 37.72
CA ARG A 8 38.66 35.02 38.68
C ARG A 8 37.91 35.23 40.00
N LEU A 9 37.26 34.14 40.46
CA LEU A 9 36.85 33.68 41.79
C LEU A 9 35.42 34.08 42.20
N GLY A 10 34.56 33.26 42.78
CA GLY A 10 34.68 31.95 43.40
C GLY A 10 33.31 31.46 43.89
N ARG A 11 33.20 30.18 44.05
CA ARG A 11 32.12 29.45 44.75
C ARG A 11 32.24 29.63 46.28
N PRO A 12 31.21 29.35 47.15
CA PRO A 12 30.89 27.95 47.45
C PRO A 12 29.40 27.60 47.71
N ALA A 13 29.21 26.29 47.86
CA ALA A 13 28.00 25.53 48.12
C ALA A 13 27.50 25.68 49.58
N ALA A 14 26.19 25.43 49.78
CA ALA A 14 25.69 24.85 51.03
C ALA A 14 24.49 23.94 50.74
N ALA A 15 24.64 22.69 51.12
CA ALA A 15 23.60 21.67 51.18
C ALA A 15 22.87 21.79 52.53
N LEU A 16 21.57 21.51 52.54
CA LEU A 16 20.86 21.09 53.75
C LEU A 16 19.83 20.02 53.42
N ALA A 17 20.05 18.87 53.96
CA ALA A 17 19.12 17.73 54.02
C ALA A 17 18.26 17.85 55.28
N VAL A 18 16.99 17.48 55.20
CA VAL A 18 16.21 17.09 56.38
C VAL A 18 15.38 15.86 56.03
N LEU A 19 15.55 14.85 56.88
CA LEU A 19 14.95 13.53 56.90
C LEU A 19 13.57 13.55 57.58
N SER A 20 12.78 12.51 57.20
CA SER A 20 11.92 11.64 58.01
C SER A 20 10.49 12.09 58.35
N ALA A 21 9.47 11.31 57.98
CA ALA A 21 8.91 10.29 58.86
C ALA A 21 7.86 9.44 58.18
N MET A 22 8.04 8.11 58.30
CA MET A 22 7.04 7.06 58.03
C MET A 22 5.89 7.10 59.05
N ALA A 23 4.69 6.79 58.61
CA ALA A 23 3.68 6.18 59.47
C ALA A 23 2.87 5.15 58.69
N LEU A 24 3.08 3.87 59.09
CA LEU A 24 2.22 2.73 58.80
C LEU A 24 0.90 2.84 59.57
N ALA A 25 -0.23 2.46 58.93
CA ALA A 25 -1.39 1.95 59.63
C ALA A 25 -2.10 0.92 58.78
N THR A 26 -2.26 -0.25 59.32
CA THR A 26 -2.91 -1.48 58.84
C THR A 26 -4.45 -1.49 59.03
N PRO A 27 -5.15 -2.50 58.54
CA PRO A 27 -6.53 -2.40 58.10
C PRO A 27 -7.56 -2.84 59.17
N THR A 28 -8.78 -2.36 59.05
CA THR A 28 -9.93 -2.92 59.75
C THR A 28 -11.02 -3.31 58.76
N ALA A 29 -11.36 -4.59 58.81
CA ALA A 29 -12.54 -5.15 58.18
C ALA A 29 -13.80 -4.77 59.01
N PHE A 30 -14.89 -4.44 58.38
CA PHE A 30 -16.22 -4.59 58.91
C PHE A 30 -17.27 -5.03 57.90
N ALA A 31 -18.17 -5.80 58.43
CA ALA A 31 -19.12 -6.72 57.91
C ALA A 31 -20.27 -6.17 57.06
N THR A 32 -20.83 -7.09 56.30
CA THR A 32 -22.10 -7.15 55.58
C THR A 32 -23.31 -6.54 56.26
N ALA A 33 -24.10 -5.76 55.48
CA ALA A 33 -25.53 -5.60 55.72
C ALA A 33 -26.27 -5.70 54.38
N ALA A 34 -27.15 -6.65 54.28
CA ALA A 34 -28.10 -6.81 53.18
C ALA A 34 -29.24 -5.83 53.30
N THR A 35 -29.53 -5.08 52.27
CA THR A 35 -30.81 -4.38 52.14
C THR A 35 -31.45 -4.69 50.80
N THR A 36 -32.60 -5.32 50.88
CA THR A 36 -33.57 -5.52 49.82
C THR A 36 -34.11 -4.21 49.31
N THR A 37 -34.05 -3.99 47.99
CA THR A 37 -34.88 -2.96 47.35
C THR A 37 -35.49 -3.50 46.06
N THR A 38 -36.77 -3.26 45.99
CA THR A 38 -37.78 -3.54 45.01
C THR A 38 -37.50 -3.01 43.63
N THR A 39 -37.72 -3.82 42.63
CA THR A 39 -37.72 -3.56 41.18
C THR A 39 -38.92 -2.68 40.76
N PRO A 40 -38.77 -1.69 39.89
CA PRO A 40 -39.87 -1.19 39.08
C PRO A 40 -39.91 -1.91 37.73
N THR A 41 -41.06 -2.44 37.40
CA THR A 41 -41.46 -3.03 36.13
C THR A 41 -41.43 -1.99 34.98
N VAL A 42 -40.80 -2.35 33.87
CA VAL A 42 -40.93 -1.68 32.57
C VAL A 42 -41.57 -2.64 31.58
N PRO A 43 -42.61 -2.26 30.85
CA PRO A 43 -43.27 -3.12 29.90
C PRO A 43 -42.64 -3.09 28.51
N GLY A 44 -42.55 -4.24 27.84
CA GLY A 44 -42.41 -4.36 26.40
C GLY A 44 -41.07 -4.93 25.90
N ALA A 45 -40.80 -6.21 26.15
CA ALA A 45 -39.76 -6.94 25.41
C ALA A 45 -40.38 -7.60 24.18
N VAL A 46 -39.89 -7.18 23.01
CA VAL A 46 -40.13 -7.90 21.76
C VAL A 46 -39.22 -9.14 21.75
N SER A 47 -39.81 -10.31 21.67
CA SER A 47 -39.10 -11.60 21.63
C SER A 47 -38.30 -11.76 20.34
N VAL A 48 -36.99 -11.93 20.47
CA VAL A 48 -36.09 -12.41 19.40
C VAL A 48 -36.10 -13.94 19.45
N PRO A 49 -36.24 -14.65 18.29
CA PRO A 49 -36.22 -16.11 18.29
C PRO A 49 -34.84 -16.65 18.67
N ALA A 50 -34.82 -17.68 19.46
CA ALA A 50 -33.62 -18.41 19.90
C ALA A 50 -32.85 -18.99 18.71
N ALA A 51 -31.52 -18.84 18.73
CA ALA A 51 -30.61 -19.48 17.81
C ALA A 51 -30.68 -21.00 17.92
N GLN A 52 -30.90 -21.68 16.80
CA GLN A 52 -30.86 -23.14 16.70
C GLN A 52 -29.41 -23.62 16.87
N ALA A 53 -29.24 -24.71 17.63
CA ALA A 53 -27.99 -25.42 17.79
C ALA A 53 -27.48 -25.98 16.45
N PRO A 54 -26.14 -26.09 16.23
CA PRO A 54 -25.59 -26.57 14.98
C PRO A 54 -25.95 -28.06 14.77
N ALA A 55 -26.49 -28.35 13.60
CA ALA A 55 -26.73 -29.70 13.12
C ALA A 55 -25.36 -30.37 12.82
N THR A 56 -25.25 -31.64 13.23
CA THR A 56 -24.14 -32.55 12.94
C THR A 56 -23.90 -32.62 11.43
N GLN A 57 -22.68 -32.26 10.99
CA GLN A 57 -22.25 -32.38 9.60
C GLN A 57 -22.17 -33.86 9.20
N ALA A 58 -22.87 -34.18 8.11
CA ALA A 58 -22.62 -35.40 7.33
C ALA A 58 -21.31 -35.26 6.55
N PRO A 59 -20.58 -36.36 6.22
CA PRO A 59 -19.31 -36.26 5.52
C PRO A 59 -19.51 -35.63 4.15
N ALA A 60 -18.68 -34.61 3.85
CA ALA A 60 -18.70 -33.89 2.59
C ALA A 60 -18.41 -34.84 1.44
N ALA A 61 -19.36 -34.97 0.53
CA ALA A 61 -19.09 -35.52 -0.78
C ALA A 61 -18.02 -34.64 -1.47
N GLN A 62 -16.96 -35.26 -1.99
CA GLN A 62 -15.95 -34.57 -2.80
C GLN A 62 -16.67 -33.84 -3.94
N ALA A 63 -16.59 -32.53 -3.93
CA ALA A 63 -17.00 -31.73 -5.07
C ALA A 63 -16.17 -32.17 -6.29
N PRO A 64 -16.79 -32.30 -7.46
CA PRO A 64 -16.03 -32.59 -8.66
C PRO A 64 -15.01 -31.49 -8.87
N ALA A 65 -13.77 -31.88 -9.20
CA ALA A 65 -12.70 -30.95 -9.55
C ALA A 65 -13.24 -30.00 -10.63
N VAL A 66 -13.34 -28.72 -10.30
CA VAL A 66 -13.66 -27.68 -11.27
C VAL A 66 -12.50 -27.71 -12.28
N PRO A 67 -12.72 -28.00 -13.57
CA PRO A 67 -11.65 -27.93 -14.55
C PRO A 67 -11.08 -26.51 -14.46
N ALA A 68 -9.75 -26.40 -14.45
CA ALA A 68 -9.05 -25.13 -14.62
C ALA A 68 -9.79 -24.37 -15.73
N ALA A 69 -10.30 -23.18 -15.43
CA ALA A 69 -10.98 -22.37 -16.41
C ALA A 69 -9.97 -22.15 -17.53
N ALA A 70 -10.05 -23.00 -18.55
CA ALA A 70 -9.46 -22.68 -19.83
C ALA A 70 -10.05 -21.33 -20.19
N GLY A 71 -9.21 -20.29 -20.28
CA GLY A 71 -9.58 -18.96 -20.72
C GLY A 71 -10.42 -19.10 -21.98
N GLY A 72 -11.72 -19.30 -21.80
CA GLY A 72 -12.52 -19.92 -22.82
C GLY A 72 -13.28 -18.88 -23.58
N ALA A 73 -12.97 -18.76 -24.80
CA ALA A 73 -13.77 -18.17 -25.87
C ALA A 73 -15.19 -18.79 -26.06
N ALA A 74 -15.75 -19.44 -25.06
CA ALA A 74 -17.07 -20.06 -25.18
C ALA A 74 -18.10 -19.25 -24.36
N GLY A 75 -18.85 -18.36 -25.04
CA GLY A 75 -20.06 -17.77 -24.49
C GLY A 75 -20.08 -16.25 -24.32
N TRP A 76 -19.10 -15.52 -24.85
CA TRP A 76 -19.16 -14.06 -24.82
C TRP A 76 -20.20 -13.56 -25.84
N ALA A 77 -21.13 -12.73 -25.36
CA ALA A 77 -22.04 -11.98 -26.23
C ALA A 77 -21.20 -11.10 -27.18
N ALA A 78 -21.75 -10.72 -28.32
CA ALA A 78 -21.07 -9.91 -29.34
C ALA A 78 -20.90 -8.46 -28.85
N GLY A 79 -20.03 -8.23 -27.89
CA GLY A 79 -19.68 -6.93 -27.32
C GLY A 79 -18.21 -6.59 -27.51
N THR A 80 -17.85 -5.33 -27.32
CA THR A 80 -16.46 -4.89 -27.36
C THR A 80 -15.78 -5.19 -26.04
N ARG A 81 -14.63 -5.89 -26.09
CA ARG A 81 -13.79 -6.18 -24.91
C ARG A 81 -12.52 -5.34 -24.94
N ALA A 82 -12.05 -4.95 -23.74
CA ALA A 82 -10.75 -4.32 -23.56
C ALA A 82 -9.69 -5.37 -23.21
N TYR A 83 -8.48 -5.14 -23.70
CA TYR A 83 -7.34 -6.03 -23.53
C TYR A 83 -6.08 -5.21 -23.23
N LEU A 84 -5.22 -5.72 -22.36
CA LEU A 84 -3.81 -5.33 -22.34
C LEU A 84 -3.02 -6.25 -23.26
N VAL A 85 -2.21 -5.67 -24.14
CA VAL A 85 -1.27 -6.35 -25.01
C VAL A 85 0.13 -5.89 -24.62
N ILE A 86 0.96 -6.84 -24.20
CA ILE A 86 2.28 -6.59 -23.65
C ILE A 86 3.35 -7.03 -24.65
N SER A 87 4.30 -6.13 -24.92
CA SER A 87 5.48 -6.40 -25.76
C SER A 87 6.73 -5.79 -25.14
N ALA A 88 7.91 -6.07 -25.68
CA ALA A 88 9.04 -5.20 -25.38
C ALA A 88 8.79 -3.79 -25.97
N PRO A 89 9.26 -2.71 -25.31
CA PRO A 89 9.15 -1.36 -25.87
C PRO A 89 9.70 -1.23 -27.29
N ALA A 90 10.77 -1.96 -27.62
CA ALA A 90 11.35 -1.97 -28.97
C ALA A 90 10.43 -2.60 -30.04
N ASP A 91 9.51 -3.48 -29.62
CA ASP A 91 8.61 -4.23 -30.51
C ASP A 91 7.22 -3.59 -30.60
N ILE A 92 6.97 -2.46 -29.91
CA ILE A 92 5.63 -1.87 -29.75
C ILE A 92 4.97 -1.52 -31.10
N ALA A 93 5.73 -1.09 -32.09
CA ALA A 93 5.20 -0.78 -33.41
C ALA A 93 4.68 -2.04 -34.13
N ALA A 94 5.43 -3.15 -34.04
CA ALA A 94 5.01 -4.44 -34.57
C ALA A 94 3.80 -5.00 -33.82
N ALA A 95 3.76 -4.83 -32.50
CA ALA A 95 2.62 -5.22 -31.66
C ALA A 95 1.34 -4.46 -32.04
N LYS A 96 1.41 -3.14 -32.28
CA LYS A 96 0.27 -2.33 -32.76
C LYS A 96 -0.23 -2.82 -34.11
N ALA A 97 0.68 -3.14 -35.05
CA ALA A 97 0.30 -3.71 -36.35
C ALA A 97 -0.38 -5.07 -36.20
N ALA A 98 0.14 -5.93 -35.29
CA ALA A 98 -0.47 -7.23 -34.99
C ALA A 98 -1.88 -7.10 -34.38
N VAL A 99 -2.13 -6.15 -33.51
CA VAL A 99 -3.46 -5.84 -32.97
C VAL A 99 -4.43 -5.59 -34.12
N ALA A 100 -4.09 -4.71 -35.06
CA ALA A 100 -4.95 -4.41 -36.21
C ALA A 100 -5.13 -5.65 -37.12
N ALA A 101 -4.07 -6.40 -37.40
CA ALA A 101 -4.13 -7.60 -38.25
C ALA A 101 -4.99 -8.74 -37.67
N LYS A 102 -5.16 -8.76 -36.33
CA LYS A 102 -5.99 -9.76 -35.64
C LYS A 102 -7.40 -9.26 -35.29
N GLY A 103 -7.84 -8.15 -35.88
CA GLY A 103 -9.20 -7.65 -35.72
C GLY A 103 -9.43 -6.85 -34.44
N GLY A 104 -8.39 -6.25 -33.90
CA GLY A 104 -8.49 -5.30 -32.81
C GLY A 104 -8.23 -3.86 -33.26
N THR A 105 -8.56 -2.91 -32.39
CA THR A 105 -8.24 -1.49 -32.51
C THR A 105 -7.34 -1.08 -31.37
N VAL A 106 -6.22 -0.43 -31.65
CA VAL A 106 -5.41 0.23 -30.62
C VAL A 106 -6.18 1.42 -30.10
N PHE A 107 -6.59 1.37 -28.83
CA PHE A 107 -7.34 2.45 -28.18
C PHE A 107 -6.39 3.48 -27.55
N SER A 108 -5.38 3.01 -26.83
CA SER A 108 -4.26 3.80 -26.32
C SER A 108 -2.99 2.95 -26.27
N SER A 109 -1.82 3.58 -26.09
CA SER A 109 -0.58 2.85 -25.93
C SER A 109 0.41 3.64 -25.08
N TYR A 110 1.17 2.90 -24.30
CA TYR A 110 2.22 3.36 -23.38
C TYR A 110 3.53 2.76 -23.86
N ASP A 111 4.08 3.38 -24.90
CA ASP A 111 5.19 2.83 -25.68
C ASP A 111 6.46 2.64 -24.83
N GLN A 112 6.69 3.54 -23.87
CA GLN A 112 7.83 3.52 -22.96
C GLN A 112 7.88 2.29 -22.06
N ILE A 113 6.73 1.64 -21.83
CA ILE A 113 6.61 0.43 -21.01
C ILE A 113 6.15 -0.80 -21.80
N GLY A 114 5.94 -0.65 -23.13
CA GLY A 114 5.53 -1.75 -24.00
C GLY A 114 4.11 -2.26 -23.76
N VAL A 115 3.17 -1.38 -23.35
CA VAL A 115 1.79 -1.73 -23.05
C VAL A 115 0.83 -1.05 -24.03
N ILE A 116 -0.08 -1.83 -24.62
CA ILE A 116 -1.13 -1.35 -25.50
C ILE A 116 -2.49 -1.69 -24.87
N VAL A 117 -3.40 -0.72 -24.84
CA VAL A 117 -4.83 -0.94 -24.60
C VAL A 117 -5.50 -1.17 -25.96
N ALA A 118 -6.04 -2.35 -26.15
CA ALA A 118 -6.70 -2.73 -27.38
C ALA A 118 -8.16 -3.08 -27.16
N HIS A 119 -9.02 -2.73 -28.11
CA HIS A 119 -10.44 -3.12 -28.12
C HIS A 119 -10.69 -4.09 -29.28
N SER A 120 -11.50 -5.12 -29.04
CA SER A 120 -11.93 -6.06 -30.08
C SER A 120 -13.29 -6.66 -29.77
N THR A 121 -14.05 -6.95 -30.82
CA THR A 121 -15.30 -7.74 -30.77
C THR A 121 -15.05 -9.22 -31.08
N SER A 122 -13.81 -9.61 -31.44
CA SER A 122 -13.45 -10.99 -31.79
C SER A 122 -13.22 -11.83 -30.54
N ALA A 123 -14.00 -12.86 -30.33
CA ALA A 123 -13.83 -13.81 -29.22
C ALA A 123 -12.46 -14.51 -29.22
N GLY A 124 -11.83 -14.67 -30.41
CA GLY A 124 -10.50 -15.30 -30.56
C GLY A 124 -9.32 -14.32 -30.51
N PHE A 125 -9.56 -13.04 -30.25
CA PHE A 125 -8.54 -11.98 -30.37
C PHE A 125 -7.30 -12.24 -29.55
N ALA A 126 -7.44 -12.47 -28.23
CA ALA A 126 -6.32 -12.71 -27.34
C ALA A 126 -5.55 -13.96 -27.73
N ALA A 127 -6.23 -15.08 -28.02
CA ALA A 127 -5.60 -16.31 -28.46
C ALA A 127 -4.80 -16.13 -29.76
N ALA A 128 -5.34 -15.40 -30.73
CA ALA A 128 -4.68 -15.11 -31.99
C ALA A 128 -3.45 -14.20 -31.83
N LEU A 129 -3.46 -13.27 -30.89
CA LEU A 129 -2.30 -12.41 -30.60
C LEU A 129 -1.19 -13.15 -29.85
N ARG A 130 -1.53 -14.03 -28.91
CA ARG A 130 -0.55 -14.83 -28.16
C ARG A 130 0.34 -15.70 -29.07
N THR A 131 -0.04 -15.94 -30.33
CA THR A 131 0.78 -16.67 -31.32
C THR A 131 1.75 -15.78 -32.10
N VAL A 132 1.70 -14.47 -31.92
CA VAL A 132 2.51 -13.51 -32.69
C VAL A 132 3.85 -13.29 -32.00
N THR A 133 4.95 -13.50 -32.75
CA THR A 133 6.30 -13.21 -32.26
C THR A 133 6.43 -11.75 -31.83
N GLY A 134 7.05 -11.49 -30.66
CA GLY A 134 7.21 -10.16 -30.07
C GLY A 134 6.04 -9.75 -29.16
N ILE A 135 4.93 -10.48 -29.15
CA ILE A 135 3.88 -10.35 -28.12
C ILE A 135 4.26 -11.25 -26.93
N GLN A 136 4.39 -10.66 -25.76
CA GLN A 136 4.76 -11.38 -24.53
C GLN A 136 3.53 -11.90 -23.80
N GLN A 137 2.52 -11.03 -23.62
CA GLN A 137 1.27 -11.41 -22.97
C GLN A 137 0.09 -10.66 -23.60
N VAL A 138 -1.09 -11.25 -23.53
CA VAL A 138 -2.37 -10.62 -23.91
C VAL A 138 -3.46 -11.11 -22.96
N GLY A 139 -4.20 -10.20 -22.36
CA GLY A 139 -5.30 -10.54 -21.45
C GLY A 139 -6.45 -9.55 -21.53
N ALA A 140 -7.66 -10.06 -21.38
CA ALA A 140 -8.85 -9.22 -21.18
C ALA A 140 -8.79 -8.58 -19.80
N THR A 141 -9.13 -7.29 -19.74
CA THR A 141 -9.08 -6.52 -18.48
C THR A 141 -10.41 -6.52 -17.72
N ARG A 142 -11.47 -7.02 -18.35
CA ARG A 142 -12.83 -7.02 -17.80
C ARG A 142 -13.64 -8.21 -18.30
N THR A 143 -14.66 -8.61 -17.54
CA THR A 143 -15.64 -9.61 -17.97
C THR A 143 -16.89 -8.97 -18.59
N SER A 144 -17.09 -7.68 -18.37
CA SER A 144 -18.14 -6.85 -18.99
C SER A 144 -17.71 -6.27 -20.34
N ASP A 145 -18.66 -5.71 -21.09
CA ASP A 145 -18.37 -4.99 -22.33
C ASP A 145 -17.81 -3.59 -22.04
N VAL A 146 -16.95 -3.10 -22.93
CA VAL A 146 -16.57 -1.69 -22.93
C VAL A 146 -17.78 -0.84 -23.27
N PRO A 147 -18.19 0.11 -22.42
CA PRO A 147 -19.36 0.92 -22.68
C PRO A 147 -19.12 1.92 -23.83
N ALA A 148 -20.20 2.31 -24.53
CA ALA A 148 -20.09 3.15 -25.71
C ALA A 148 -19.50 4.56 -25.42
N ASP A 149 -19.71 5.06 -24.21
CA ASP A 149 -19.16 6.36 -23.76
C ASP A 149 -17.64 6.36 -23.57
N ALA A 150 -16.99 5.19 -23.56
CA ALA A 150 -15.53 5.09 -23.56
C ALA A 150 -14.87 5.84 -24.73
N TYR A 151 -15.55 5.93 -25.85
CA TYR A 151 -15.04 6.60 -27.05
C TYR A 151 -15.27 8.12 -27.06
N SER A 152 -16.18 8.61 -26.26
CA SER A 152 -16.48 10.04 -26.11
C SER A 152 -17.06 10.32 -24.71
N PRO A 153 -16.24 10.23 -23.66
CA PRO A 153 -16.72 10.36 -22.29
C PRO A 153 -17.26 11.78 -22.04
N ALA A 154 -18.44 11.83 -21.40
CA ALA A 154 -18.97 13.08 -20.88
C ALA A 154 -18.12 13.58 -19.71
N LEU A 155 -18.04 14.91 -19.56
CA LEU A 155 -17.42 15.49 -18.36
C LEU A 155 -18.32 15.25 -17.14
N PRO A 156 -17.75 14.89 -15.99
CA PRO A 156 -18.50 14.85 -14.73
C PRO A 156 -19.13 16.21 -14.42
N ALA A 157 -20.28 16.17 -13.77
CA ALA A 157 -20.96 17.38 -13.33
C ALA A 157 -20.09 18.15 -12.33
N ASN A 158 -20.17 19.48 -12.41
CA ASN A 158 -19.61 20.33 -11.38
C ASN A 158 -20.61 20.47 -10.24
N PRO A 159 -20.37 19.91 -9.04
CA PRO A 159 -21.33 19.98 -7.95
C PRO A 159 -21.48 21.42 -7.44
N ALA A 160 -22.72 21.83 -7.14
CA ALA A 160 -22.96 23.11 -6.47
C ALA A 160 -22.29 23.11 -5.10
N GLN A 161 -21.47 24.14 -4.83
CA GLN A 161 -20.69 24.22 -3.61
C GLN A 161 -21.53 24.78 -2.44
N ALA A 162 -21.65 24.02 -1.36
CA ALA A 162 -22.23 24.49 -0.11
C ALA A 162 -21.16 25.31 0.66
N THR A 163 -21.58 26.43 1.24
CA THR A 163 -20.70 27.17 2.15
C THR A 163 -20.75 26.54 3.53
N THR A 164 -19.59 26.16 4.08
CA THR A 164 -19.53 25.66 5.45
C THR A 164 -19.35 26.81 6.45
N THR A 165 -19.98 26.66 7.60
CA THR A 165 -19.71 27.46 8.80
C THR A 165 -18.87 26.68 9.83
N LEU A 166 -18.49 25.43 9.48
CA LEU A 166 -17.65 24.61 10.35
C LEU A 166 -16.26 25.25 10.46
N THR A 167 -15.80 25.39 11.69
CA THR A 167 -14.41 25.73 11.99
C THR A 167 -13.58 24.46 12.03
N GLU A 168 -12.30 24.58 11.70
CA GLU A 168 -11.36 23.49 11.84
C GLU A 168 -11.41 22.91 13.26
N SER A 169 -11.49 21.59 13.36
CA SER A 169 -11.48 20.87 14.64
C SER A 169 -10.43 19.76 14.63
N ASN A 170 -9.85 19.51 15.79
CA ASN A 170 -9.00 18.34 15.97
C ASN A 170 -9.84 17.08 15.78
N ARG A 171 -9.33 16.18 14.97
CA ARG A 171 -9.94 14.88 14.69
C ARG A 171 -9.11 13.80 15.36
N TRP A 172 -9.78 12.75 15.83
CA TRP A 172 -9.14 11.64 16.52
C TRP A 172 -8.03 11.00 15.67
N ASP A 173 -8.27 10.85 14.36
CA ASP A 173 -7.37 10.27 13.38
C ASP A 173 -6.08 11.08 13.23
N MET A 174 -6.17 12.40 13.17
CA MET A 174 -5.01 13.28 13.09
C MET A 174 -4.21 13.31 14.41
N THR A 175 -4.90 13.28 15.53
CA THR A 175 -4.25 13.20 16.85
C THR A 175 -3.55 11.85 17.07
N GLN A 176 -4.16 10.77 16.59
CA GLN A 176 -3.61 9.42 16.73
C GLN A 176 -2.25 9.26 16.01
N ILE A 177 -2.06 9.90 14.86
CA ILE A 177 -0.79 9.93 14.12
C ILE A 177 0.05 11.18 14.40
N LYS A 178 -0.35 12.04 15.33
CA LYS A 178 0.28 13.31 15.73
C LYS A 178 0.43 14.32 14.58
N ALA A 179 -0.47 14.30 13.61
CA ALA A 179 -0.50 15.29 12.54
C ALA A 179 -0.81 16.70 13.07
N ASP A 180 -1.69 16.79 14.06
CA ASP A 180 -2.02 18.04 14.78
C ASP A 180 -0.78 18.71 15.41
N GLN A 181 0.17 17.93 15.89
CA GLN A 181 1.44 18.41 16.42
C GLN A 181 2.45 18.73 15.28
N ALA A 182 2.45 17.91 14.23
CA ALA A 182 3.32 18.10 13.07
C ALA A 182 3.09 19.44 12.37
N TRP A 183 1.84 19.93 12.29
CA TRP A 183 1.50 21.21 11.64
C TRP A 183 2.14 22.46 12.28
N SER A 184 2.60 22.36 13.52
CA SER A 184 3.35 23.43 14.17
C SER A 184 4.82 23.47 13.71
N VAL A 185 5.32 22.38 13.16
CA VAL A 185 6.71 22.23 12.64
C VAL A 185 6.71 22.42 11.12
N SER A 186 5.85 21.70 10.41
CA SER A 186 5.72 21.79 8.96
C SER A 186 4.33 21.31 8.52
N THR A 187 3.77 22.00 7.53
CA THR A 187 2.55 21.59 6.82
C THR A 187 2.83 20.89 5.49
N GLY A 188 4.10 20.64 5.17
CA GLY A 188 4.56 20.19 3.86
C GLY A 188 4.92 21.34 2.92
N SER A 189 5.33 21.01 1.70
CA SER A 189 5.79 21.97 0.68
C SER A 189 4.91 21.92 -0.58
N PRO A 190 4.54 23.07 -1.17
CA PRO A 190 3.80 23.09 -2.43
C PRO A 190 4.62 22.60 -3.64
N SER A 191 5.92 22.37 -3.47
CA SER A 191 6.76 21.70 -4.48
C SER A 191 6.56 20.18 -4.52
N VAL A 192 5.95 19.59 -3.47
CA VAL A 192 5.58 18.17 -3.42
C VAL A 192 4.18 18.01 -3.96
N LYS A 193 4.05 17.22 -5.04
CA LYS A 193 2.77 16.87 -5.65
C LYS A 193 2.39 15.45 -5.28
N VAL A 194 1.14 15.27 -4.87
CA VAL A 194 0.53 13.98 -4.55
C VAL A 194 -0.54 13.67 -5.58
N GLY A 195 -0.43 12.51 -6.23
CA GLY A 195 -1.46 11.98 -7.13
C GLY A 195 -2.54 11.22 -6.35
N VAL A 196 -3.80 11.59 -6.52
CA VAL A 196 -4.95 10.86 -5.97
C VAL A 196 -5.53 10.02 -7.10
N LEU A 197 -5.11 8.73 -7.16
CA LEU A 197 -5.62 7.76 -8.14
C LEU A 197 -6.88 7.14 -7.55
N ASP A 198 -8.06 7.65 -7.98
CA ASP A 198 -9.32 7.34 -7.30
C ASP A 198 -10.54 7.67 -8.19
N THR A 199 -11.72 7.86 -7.61
CA THR A 199 -12.96 8.24 -8.29
C THR A 199 -12.96 9.67 -8.83
N GLY A 200 -11.92 10.44 -8.57
CA GLY A 200 -11.78 11.85 -8.89
C GLY A 200 -11.79 12.74 -7.65
N VAL A 201 -11.63 14.04 -7.84
CA VAL A 201 -11.61 15.03 -6.75
C VAL A 201 -12.48 16.23 -7.12
N ASP A 202 -13.27 16.74 -6.17
CA ASP A 202 -13.97 18.02 -6.30
C ASP A 202 -12.95 19.18 -6.19
N ASP A 203 -12.53 19.67 -7.34
CA ASP A 203 -11.54 20.74 -7.50
C ASP A 203 -12.00 22.10 -6.98
N GLN A 204 -13.29 22.24 -6.67
CA GLN A 204 -13.88 23.48 -6.17
C GLN A 204 -14.22 23.46 -4.68
N HIS A 205 -14.04 22.30 -4.03
CA HIS A 205 -14.25 22.20 -2.59
C HIS A 205 -13.36 23.19 -1.83
N GLN A 206 -13.95 24.01 -0.94
CA GLN A 206 -13.26 25.10 -0.26
C GLN A 206 -11.98 24.73 0.50
N ASP A 207 -11.88 23.47 0.98
CA ASP A 207 -10.68 22.97 1.66
C ASP A 207 -9.68 22.32 0.70
N LEU A 208 -10.07 21.99 -0.54
CA LEU A 208 -9.19 21.35 -1.52
C LEU A 208 -8.66 22.35 -2.56
N ALA A 209 -9.49 23.29 -3.01
CA ALA A 209 -9.14 24.26 -4.04
C ALA A 209 -7.81 25.00 -3.82
N PRO A 210 -7.41 25.38 -2.57
CA PRO A 210 -6.12 26.05 -2.34
C PRO A 210 -4.91 25.17 -2.69
N ASN A 211 -5.04 23.86 -2.57
CA ASN A 211 -3.96 22.88 -2.78
C ASN A 211 -4.10 22.12 -4.10
N PHE A 212 -5.22 22.30 -4.81
CA PHE A 212 -5.50 21.55 -6.03
C PHE A 212 -4.61 21.99 -7.19
N ASP A 213 -4.02 21.02 -7.89
CA ASP A 213 -3.21 21.21 -9.10
C ASP A 213 -4.01 20.75 -10.34
N ALA A 214 -4.72 21.68 -10.95
CA ALA A 214 -5.51 21.41 -12.13
C ALA A 214 -4.66 21.12 -13.38
N ALA A 215 -3.42 21.62 -13.43
CA ALA A 215 -2.54 21.46 -14.60
C ALA A 215 -2.07 20.00 -14.76
N ASP A 216 -1.87 19.31 -13.63
CA ASP A 216 -1.41 17.93 -13.60
C ASP A 216 -2.56 16.93 -13.32
N SER A 217 -3.81 17.43 -13.22
CA SER A 217 -4.99 16.57 -13.04
C SER A 217 -5.54 16.03 -14.36
N VAL A 218 -6.06 14.80 -14.32
CA VAL A 218 -6.46 14.05 -15.52
C VAL A 218 -7.56 13.05 -15.19
N SER A 219 -8.35 12.66 -16.21
CA SER A 219 -9.08 11.40 -16.19
C SER A 219 -8.31 10.36 -16.98
N CYS A 220 -8.08 9.21 -16.38
CA CYS A 220 -7.54 7.99 -16.98
C CYS A 220 -8.63 6.91 -17.19
N ALA A 221 -9.91 7.25 -17.00
CA ALA A 221 -11.00 6.33 -17.28
C ALA A 221 -10.88 5.75 -18.70
N TYR A 222 -11.17 4.46 -18.83
CA TYR A 222 -11.03 3.69 -20.06
C TYR A 222 -9.58 3.54 -20.57
N GLY A 223 -8.59 3.82 -19.75
CA GLY A 223 -7.18 3.61 -20.11
C GLY A 223 -6.61 4.62 -21.10
N LYS A 224 -7.15 5.84 -21.14
CA LYS A 224 -6.67 6.93 -22.01
C LYS A 224 -6.72 8.26 -21.26
N PRO A 225 -5.62 9.07 -21.28
CA PRO A 225 -5.62 10.37 -20.63
C PRO A 225 -6.64 11.34 -21.27
N ASP A 226 -7.46 11.98 -20.42
CA ASP A 226 -8.33 13.09 -20.77
C ASP A 226 -8.06 14.26 -19.81
N ALA A 227 -7.31 15.24 -20.28
CA ALA A 227 -6.93 16.43 -19.53
C ALA A 227 -7.89 17.62 -19.72
N ARG A 228 -9.06 17.42 -20.33
CA ARG A 228 -10.06 18.48 -20.42
C ARG A 228 -10.46 18.95 -19.03
N THR A 229 -10.59 20.27 -18.85
CA THR A 229 -10.98 20.87 -17.56
C THR A 229 -12.23 20.22 -16.99
N GLY A 230 -12.11 19.65 -15.79
CA GLY A 230 -13.18 18.96 -15.07
C GLY A 230 -13.31 17.47 -15.40
N ALA A 231 -12.52 16.91 -16.33
CA ALA A 231 -12.53 15.47 -16.59
C ALA A 231 -12.11 14.65 -15.35
N TRP A 232 -11.29 15.22 -14.50
CA TRP A 232 -10.77 14.65 -13.25
C TRP A 232 -11.73 14.71 -12.05
N ARG A 233 -12.92 15.33 -12.20
CA ARG A 233 -13.88 15.50 -11.09
C ARG A 233 -14.44 14.18 -10.62
N ASP A 234 -14.81 14.18 -9.35
CA ASP A 234 -15.31 13.01 -8.65
C ASP A 234 -16.65 12.51 -9.23
N VAL A 235 -16.74 11.23 -9.50
CA VAL A 235 -17.94 10.55 -10.02
C VAL A 235 -18.65 9.71 -8.96
N ASP A 236 -18.09 9.71 -7.73
CA ASP A 236 -18.66 9.10 -6.53
C ASP A 236 -18.58 10.14 -5.37
N THR A 237 -17.87 9.83 -4.35
CA THR A 237 -17.58 10.68 -3.19
C THR A 237 -16.26 10.24 -2.53
N HIS A 238 -15.67 9.16 -3.05
CA HIS A 238 -14.56 8.49 -2.38
C HIS A 238 -13.24 9.27 -2.56
N GLY A 239 -12.88 9.63 -3.78
CA GLY A 239 -11.62 10.33 -4.05
C GLY A 239 -11.55 11.73 -3.43
N THR A 240 -12.67 12.44 -3.36
CA THR A 240 -12.73 13.73 -2.65
C THR A 240 -12.49 13.55 -1.16
N HIS A 241 -13.02 12.47 -0.55
CA HIS A 241 -12.78 12.16 0.86
C HIS A 241 -11.32 11.81 1.14
N VAL A 242 -10.72 10.99 0.29
CA VAL A 242 -9.31 10.64 0.30
C VAL A 242 -8.43 11.89 0.18
N ALA A 243 -8.69 12.75 -0.80
CA ALA A 243 -7.94 13.99 -1.02
C ALA A 243 -7.95 14.91 0.21
N GLY A 244 -9.09 15.03 0.89
CA GLY A 244 -9.21 15.83 2.11
C GLY A 244 -8.38 15.27 3.27
N THR A 245 -8.31 13.97 3.41
CA THR A 245 -7.47 13.32 4.43
C THR A 245 -5.99 13.59 4.16
N ILE A 246 -5.54 13.60 2.90
CA ILE A 246 -4.15 13.90 2.52
C ILE A 246 -3.83 15.37 2.79
N ALA A 247 -4.61 16.31 2.19
CA ALA A 247 -4.17 17.68 2.02
C ALA A 247 -5.29 18.73 2.05
N ALA A 248 -6.38 18.51 2.78
CA ALA A 248 -7.30 19.61 3.06
C ALA A 248 -6.52 20.78 3.66
N ALA A 249 -6.72 21.98 3.10
CA ALA A 249 -5.93 23.16 3.44
C ALA A 249 -6.19 23.62 4.87
N LYS A 250 -5.15 24.11 5.54
CA LYS A 250 -5.27 24.77 6.84
C LYS A 250 -5.72 26.22 6.62
N ASN A 251 -7.03 26.44 6.49
CA ASN A 251 -7.65 27.69 6.05
C ASN A 251 -8.70 28.25 7.03
N GLY A 252 -8.80 27.66 8.24
CA GLY A 252 -9.75 28.05 9.29
C GLY A 252 -11.15 27.49 9.10
N LYS A 253 -11.38 26.56 8.15
CA LYS A 253 -12.68 25.98 7.82
C LYS A 253 -12.60 24.47 7.77
N GLY A 254 -13.73 23.82 8.05
CA GLY A 254 -13.97 22.40 7.82
C GLY A 254 -12.94 21.47 8.46
N VAL A 255 -12.05 20.90 7.66
CA VAL A 255 -11.04 19.92 8.10
C VAL A 255 -9.64 20.30 7.63
N ILE A 256 -8.62 19.75 8.30
CA ILE A 256 -7.22 19.88 7.90
C ILE A 256 -6.71 18.47 7.51
N GLY A 257 -6.01 18.34 6.40
CA GLY A 257 -5.34 17.11 5.98
C GLY A 257 -4.02 16.87 6.71
N VAL A 258 -3.43 15.70 6.54
CA VAL A 258 -2.13 15.34 7.16
C VAL A 258 -1.02 16.30 6.70
N ALA A 259 -0.98 16.62 5.41
CA ALA A 259 0.01 17.49 4.77
C ALA A 259 -0.67 18.70 4.09
N PRO A 260 -1.22 19.65 4.84
CA PRO A 260 -2.10 20.70 4.30
C PRO A 260 -1.39 21.76 3.44
N GLY A 261 -0.09 21.64 3.24
CA GLY A 261 0.71 22.55 2.40
C GLY A 261 1.24 21.92 1.11
N VAL A 262 0.96 20.65 0.83
CA VAL A 262 1.37 20.00 -0.44
C VAL A 262 0.33 20.22 -1.53
N LYS A 263 0.70 19.99 -2.78
CA LYS A 263 -0.23 19.99 -3.91
C LYS A 263 -0.85 18.62 -4.12
N ILE A 264 -2.14 18.58 -4.48
CA ILE A 264 -2.84 17.37 -4.90
C ILE A 264 -3.30 17.50 -6.35
N ALA A 265 -3.06 16.45 -7.13
CA ALA A 265 -3.60 16.29 -8.47
C ALA A 265 -4.57 15.11 -8.49
N SER A 266 -5.72 15.29 -9.09
CA SER A 266 -6.69 14.21 -9.30
C SER A 266 -6.32 13.40 -10.52
N VAL A 267 -6.11 12.10 -10.35
CA VAL A 267 -6.00 11.14 -11.44
C VAL A 267 -7.21 10.23 -11.36
N ARG A 268 -8.31 10.64 -12.00
CA ARG A 268 -9.53 9.84 -11.97
C ARG A 268 -9.37 8.58 -12.80
N ILE A 269 -9.26 7.43 -12.14
CA ILE A 269 -9.14 6.12 -12.77
C ILE A 269 -10.45 5.33 -12.72
N ALA A 270 -11.44 5.78 -11.97
CA ALA A 270 -12.77 5.20 -11.97
C ALA A 270 -13.53 5.53 -13.25
N GLU A 271 -14.23 4.55 -13.81
CA GLU A 271 -15.16 4.80 -14.91
C GLU A 271 -16.42 5.52 -14.40
N PRO A 272 -16.99 6.45 -15.17
CA PRO A 272 -18.08 7.31 -14.67
C PRO A 272 -19.34 6.56 -14.26
N THR A 273 -19.64 5.43 -14.92
CA THR A 273 -20.90 4.70 -14.74
C THR A 273 -20.75 3.53 -13.77
N SER A 274 -19.69 2.74 -13.90
CA SER A 274 -19.44 1.56 -13.07
C SER A 274 -18.77 1.89 -11.75
N THR A 275 -18.05 3.01 -11.68
CA THR A 275 -17.10 3.40 -10.62
C THR A 275 -15.98 2.39 -10.38
N LEU A 276 -15.76 1.45 -11.31
CA LEU A 276 -14.73 0.42 -11.23
C LEU A 276 -13.37 0.92 -11.75
N PHE A 277 -12.31 0.30 -11.26
CA PHE A 277 -10.91 0.67 -11.48
C PHE A 277 -10.20 -0.40 -12.33
N TYR A 278 -10.48 -0.46 -13.63
CA TYR A 278 -9.90 -1.47 -14.50
C TYR A 278 -8.39 -1.27 -14.73
N ALA A 279 -7.72 -2.36 -15.12
CA ALA A 279 -6.27 -2.39 -15.28
C ALA A 279 -5.73 -1.34 -16.25
N GLU A 280 -6.39 -1.12 -17.39
CA GLU A 280 -6.01 -0.08 -18.36
C GLU A 280 -6.06 1.33 -17.77
N ASN A 281 -6.99 1.60 -16.85
CA ASN A 281 -7.12 2.88 -16.16
C ASN A 281 -5.97 3.08 -15.17
N THR A 282 -5.62 2.01 -14.43
CA THR A 282 -4.51 1.99 -13.48
C THR A 282 -3.16 2.17 -14.21
N VAL A 283 -2.96 1.51 -15.35
CA VAL A 283 -1.77 1.71 -16.21
C VAL A 283 -1.65 3.17 -16.64
N CYS A 284 -2.74 3.77 -17.13
CA CYS A 284 -2.78 5.20 -17.48
C CYS A 284 -2.39 6.08 -16.28
N GLY A 285 -2.96 5.81 -15.11
CA GLY A 285 -2.74 6.61 -13.91
C GLY A 285 -1.30 6.59 -13.42
N PHE A 286 -0.65 5.42 -13.39
CA PHE A 286 0.74 5.32 -12.99
C PHE A 286 1.69 5.96 -14.00
N VAL A 287 1.48 5.76 -15.30
CA VAL A 287 2.30 6.42 -16.32
C VAL A 287 2.16 7.94 -16.21
N TRP A 288 0.93 8.44 -16.04
CA TRP A 288 0.69 9.87 -15.82
C TRP A 288 1.43 10.39 -14.59
N ALA A 289 1.38 9.66 -13.47
CA ALA A 289 2.05 10.04 -12.24
C ALA A 289 3.58 10.18 -12.43
N GLY A 290 4.19 9.24 -13.14
CA GLY A 290 5.62 9.29 -13.47
C GLY A 290 5.97 10.46 -14.38
N ASP A 291 5.18 10.69 -15.44
CA ASP A 291 5.44 11.75 -16.42
C ASP A 291 5.23 13.16 -15.84
N HIS A 292 4.36 13.33 -14.83
CA HIS A 292 4.06 14.61 -14.19
C HIS A 292 4.80 14.81 -12.85
N GLY A 293 5.71 13.89 -12.49
CA GLY A 293 6.60 14.04 -11.34
C GLY A 293 5.87 14.05 -9.99
N PHE A 294 4.84 13.24 -9.84
CA PHE A 294 4.21 13.06 -8.53
C PHE A 294 5.18 12.36 -7.59
N LYS A 295 5.36 12.93 -6.41
CA LYS A 295 6.29 12.38 -5.43
C LYS A 295 5.72 11.17 -4.69
N VAL A 296 4.40 11.18 -4.50
CA VAL A 296 3.65 10.09 -3.86
C VAL A 296 2.31 9.95 -4.59
N THR A 297 1.83 8.72 -4.75
CA THR A 297 0.44 8.45 -5.15
C THR A 297 -0.32 7.76 -4.04
N ASN A 298 -1.62 8.06 -3.91
CA ASN A 298 -2.55 7.32 -3.08
C ASN A 298 -3.42 6.42 -3.94
N ASN A 299 -3.52 5.15 -3.55
CA ASN A 299 -4.22 4.09 -4.28
C ASN A 299 -5.17 3.39 -3.30
N SER A 300 -6.39 3.92 -3.16
CA SER A 300 -7.38 3.39 -2.23
C SER A 300 -8.39 2.46 -2.93
N TYR A 301 -7.90 1.54 -3.76
CA TYR A 301 -8.67 0.61 -4.59
C TYR A 301 -7.90 -0.69 -4.82
N TYR A 302 -8.56 -1.69 -5.35
CA TYR A 302 -7.92 -2.80 -6.06
C TYR A 302 -8.29 -2.75 -7.55
N THR A 303 -7.45 -3.36 -8.40
CA THR A 303 -7.65 -3.37 -9.85
C THR A 303 -8.77 -4.34 -10.24
N ASP A 304 -9.94 -3.77 -10.58
CA ASP A 304 -11.11 -4.54 -11.00
C ASP A 304 -10.88 -5.32 -12.31
N PRO A 305 -11.60 -6.41 -12.54
CA PRO A 305 -12.71 -6.93 -11.71
C PRO A 305 -12.28 -7.99 -10.70
N TRP A 306 -10.97 -8.25 -10.56
CA TRP A 306 -10.44 -9.33 -9.74
C TRP A 306 -9.85 -8.80 -8.44
N GLN A 307 -10.41 -9.19 -7.27
CA GLN A 307 -9.81 -8.88 -5.97
C GLN A 307 -8.36 -9.43 -5.89
N PHE A 308 -8.16 -10.62 -6.41
CA PHE A 308 -6.83 -11.22 -6.54
C PHE A 308 -6.60 -11.66 -7.98
N ASN A 309 -5.52 -11.21 -8.57
CA ASN A 309 -5.08 -11.59 -9.90
C ASN A 309 -4.09 -12.76 -9.82
N CYS A 310 -4.35 -13.84 -10.53
CA CYS A 310 -3.57 -15.07 -10.47
C CYS A 310 -2.67 -15.22 -11.73
N PRO A 311 -1.35 -15.44 -11.58
CA PRO A 311 -0.43 -15.49 -12.72
C PRO A 311 -0.61 -16.73 -13.62
N ASN A 312 -1.32 -17.75 -13.14
CA ASN A 312 -1.67 -18.95 -13.94
C ASN A 312 -2.93 -18.76 -14.81
N ASP A 313 -3.63 -17.64 -14.70
CA ASP A 313 -4.67 -17.22 -15.62
C ASP A 313 -4.08 -16.25 -16.64
N LEU A 314 -4.23 -16.52 -17.92
CA LEU A 314 -3.56 -15.73 -18.98
C LEU A 314 -4.06 -14.28 -19.07
N ASP A 315 -5.30 -14.01 -18.72
CA ASP A 315 -5.85 -12.67 -18.74
C ASP A 315 -5.35 -11.89 -17.52
N GLN A 316 -5.40 -12.51 -16.33
CA GLN A 316 -4.92 -11.92 -15.09
C GLN A 316 -3.39 -11.74 -15.08
N ALA A 317 -2.63 -12.64 -15.70
CA ALA A 317 -1.18 -12.49 -15.87
C ALA A 317 -0.83 -11.23 -16.68
N ALA A 318 -1.58 -10.91 -17.74
CA ALA A 318 -1.39 -9.70 -18.52
C ALA A 318 -1.79 -8.44 -17.73
N ILE A 319 -2.80 -8.52 -16.84
CA ILE A 319 -3.17 -7.46 -15.90
C ILE A 319 -2.00 -7.19 -14.94
N ILE A 320 -1.49 -8.25 -14.28
CA ILE A 320 -0.34 -8.14 -13.36
C ILE A 320 0.83 -7.44 -14.04
N GLU A 321 1.25 -7.97 -15.20
CA GLU A 321 2.42 -7.46 -15.90
C GLU A 321 2.23 -6.01 -16.38
N GLY A 322 1.05 -5.69 -16.93
CA GLY A 322 0.77 -4.34 -17.42
C GLY A 322 0.77 -3.29 -16.31
N VAL A 323 0.13 -3.58 -15.18
CA VAL A 323 0.08 -2.65 -14.04
C VAL A 323 1.43 -2.56 -13.35
N LYS A 324 2.14 -3.70 -13.17
CA LYS A 324 3.50 -3.73 -12.63
C LYS A 324 4.44 -2.81 -13.42
N ARG A 325 4.48 -2.93 -14.75
CA ARG A 325 5.34 -2.07 -15.59
C ARG A 325 5.04 -0.58 -15.44
N ALA A 326 3.77 -0.23 -15.33
CA ALA A 326 3.36 1.15 -15.14
C ALA A 326 3.76 1.68 -13.76
N GLN A 327 3.61 0.84 -12.72
CA GLN A 327 4.03 1.16 -11.35
C GLN A 327 5.55 1.33 -11.27
N GLU A 328 6.34 0.38 -11.81
CA GLU A 328 7.81 0.44 -11.87
C GLU A 328 8.30 1.67 -12.66
N TYR A 329 7.60 2.03 -13.72
CA TYR A 329 7.88 3.26 -14.46
C TYR A 329 7.70 4.49 -13.59
N ALA A 330 6.59 4.60 -12.87
CA ALA A 330 6.32 5.71 -11.95
C ALA A 330 7.37 5.76 -10.82
N GLU A 331 7.71 4.62 -10.23
CA GLU A 331 8.73 4.52 -9.18
C GLU A 331 10.11 4.92 -9.71
N GLY A 332 10.49 4.46 -10.90
CA GLY A 332 11.72 4.85 -11.58
C GLY A 332 11.80 6.36 -11.92
N LYS A 333 10.65 7.05 -11.99
CA LYS A 333 10.55 8.52 -12.10
C LYS A 333 10.54 9.24 -10.74
N GLY A 334 10.59 8.51 -9.64
CA GLY A 334 10.67 9.05 -8.28
C GLY A 334 9.33 9.15 -7.55
N SER A 335 8.29 8.44 -7.99
CA SER A 335 6.96 8.40 -7.38
C SER A 335 6.83 7.18 -6.48
N LEU A 336 6.55 7.37 -5.19
CA LEU A 336 6.20 6.30 -4.26
C LEU A 336 4.70 6.00 -4.36
N GLN A 337 4.34 4.72 -4.40
CA GLN A 337 2.95 4.29 -4.38
C GLN A 337 2.57 3.83 -2.96
N VAL A 338 1.44 4.34 -2.44
CA VAL A 338 0.84 3.94 -1.18
C VAL A 338 -0.53 3.35 -1.47
N ALA A 339 -0.82 2.15 -0.99
CA ALA A 339 -2.06 1.44 -1.30
C ALA A 339 -2.78 0.91 -0.05
N ALA A 340 -4.10 0.87 -0.12
CA ALA A 340 -4.95 0.29 0.91
C ALA A 340 -4.88 -1.24 0.89
N ALA A 341 -4.78 -1.89 2.06
CA ALA A 341 -4.68 -3.35 2.16
C ALA A 341 -5.97 -4.11 1.80
N GLY A 342 -7.12 -3.41 1.71
CA GLY A 342 -8.42 -4.03 1.44
C GLY A 342 -9.26 -4.28 2.69
N ASN A 343 -10.57 -4.55 2.49
CA ASN A 343 -11.60 -4.46 3.53
C ASN A 343 -12.37 -5.77 3.78
N ALA A 344 -11.83 -6.92 3.40
CA ALA A 344 -12.50 -8.21 3.51
C ALA A 344 -11.93 -9.10 4.65
N ASN A 345 -11.05 -8.55 5.49
CA ASN A 345 -10.38 -9.25 6.59
C ASN A 345 -9.63 -10.52 6.14
N TYR A 346 -9.08 -10.49 4.93
CA TYR A 346 -8.22 -11.55 4.41
C TYR A 346 -6.85 -11.57 5.09
N ASP A 347 -6.32 -12.77 5.30
CA ASP A 347 -4.89 -12.98 5.53
C ASP A 347 -4.18 -13.01 4.17
N LEU A 348 -3.54 -11.91 3.80
CA LEU A 348 -2.85 -11.78 2.51
C LEU A 348 -1.60 -12.66 2.41
N ALA A 349 -1.05 -13.12 3.54
CA ALA A 349 0.06 -14.06 3.57
C ALA A 349 -0.39 -15.53 3.45
N ASN A 350 -1.70 -15.82 3.60
CA ASN A 350 -2.25 -17.17 3.56
C ASN A 350 -3.57 -17.22 2.80
N LYS A 351 -3.56 -16.77 1.56
CA LYS A 351 -4.75 -16.71 0.69
C LYS A 351 -5.18 -18.10 0.25
N THR A 352 -6.48 -18.38 0.36
CA THR A 352 -7.06 -19.67 -0.05
C THR A 352 -8.31 -19.52 -0.91
N THR A 353 -9.06 -18.45 -0.74
CA THR A 353 -10.37 -18.29 -1.36
C THR A 353 -10.61 -16.82 -1.69
N ASP A 354 -11.22 -16.56 -2.84
CA ASP A 354 -11.75 -15.27 -3.25
C ASP A 354 -13.25 -15.42 -3.53
N THR A 355 -14.07 -14.62 -2.86
CA THR A 355 -15.52 -14.61 -2.99
C THR A 355 -16.06 -13.30 -3.58
N GLU A 356 -15.16 -12.37 -3.91
CA GLU A 356 -15.54 -11.02 -4.36
C GLU A 356 -15.48 -10.86 -5.88
N SER A 357 -14.83 -11.76 -6.59
CA SER A 357 -14.53 -11.63 -8.01
C SER A 357 -15.34 -12.56 -8.91
N PRO A 358 -15.57 -12.16 -10.18
CA PRO A 358 -15.41 -10.81 -10.71
C PRO A 358 -16.52 -9.89 -10.19
N ASN A 359 -16.23 -8.60 -10.01
CA ASN A 359 -17.24 -7.66 -9.50
C ASN A 359 -17.95 -6.84 -10.59
N ASP A 360 -17.55 -6.99 -11.85
CA ASP A 360 -18.19 -6.41 -13.02
C ASP A 360 -19.23 -7.35 -13.69
N SER A 361 -19.44 -8.52 -13.10
CA SER A 361 -20.43 -9.52 -13.54
C SER A 361 -20.81 -10.44 -12.36
N THR A 362 -21.30 -11.66 -12.63
CA THR A 362 -21.67 -12.60 -11.57
C THR A 362 -20.44 -13.07 -10.80
N LYS A 363 -20.39 -12.76 -9.50
CA LYS A 363 -19.33 -13.24 -8.59
C LYS A 363 -19.31 -14.76 -8.50
N VAL A 364 -18.12 -15.33 -8.42
CA VAL A 364 -17.89 -16.77 -8.22
C VAL A 364 -16.88 -17.00 -7.09
N THR A 365 -17.10 -18.03 -6.32
CA THR A 365 -16.08 -18.45 -5.34
C THR A 365 -14.92 -19.12 -6.07
N ARG A 366 -13.71 -18.56 -5.90
CA ARG A 366 -12.48 -19.10 -6.50
C ARG A 366 -11.55 -19.64 -5.43
N THR A 367 -10.96 -20.81 -5.68
CA THR A 367 -9.79 -21.25 -4.91
C THR A 367 -8.56 -20.52 -5.47
N ILE A 368 -7.83 -19.87 -4.60
CA ILE A 368 -6.62 -19.09 -4.93
C ILE A 368 -5.45 -19.56 -4.06
N THR A 369 -4.27 -19.07 -4.35
CA THR A 369 -3.04 -19.30 -3.57
C THR A 369 -2.34 -17.98 -3.31
N ASN A 370 -1.24 -18.00 -2.57
CA ASN A 370 -0.42 -16.81 -2.33
C ASN A 370 0.21 -16.23 -3.61
N ALA A 371 0.30 -17.01 -4.71
CA ALA A 371 0.72 -16.49 -6.00
C ALA A 371 -0.29 -15.53 -6.64
N CYS A 372 -1.56 -15.55 -6.19
CA CYS A 372 -2.57 -14.58 -6.62
C CYS A 372 -2.42 -13.32 -5.78
N ILE A 373 -2.29 -12.16 -6.41
CA ILE A 373 -1.99 -10.89 -5.73
C ILE A 373 -3.11 -9.87 -5.90
N ASP A 374 -3.31 -9.06 -4.88
CA ASP A 374 -4.12 -7.84 -4.91
C ASP A 374 -3.28 -6.71 -5.55
N ILE A 375 -3.81 -6.07 -6.59
CA ILE A 375 -3.12 -5.03 -7.36
C ILE A 375 -3.82 -3.68 -7.13
N PRO A 376 -3.06 -2.60 -6.81
CA PRO A 376 -1.60 -2.50 -6.77
C PRO A 376 -0.96 -2.88 -5.43
N THR A 377 -1.74 -3.24 -4.44
CA THR A 377 -1.38 -3.41 -3.02
C THR A 377 -0.15 -4.31 -2.80
N GLU A 378 -0.12 -5.47 -3.48
CA GLU A 378 0.95 -6.47 -3.30
C GLU A 378 2.03 -6.40 -4.41
N LEU A 379 2.06 -5.33 -5.22
CA LEU A 379 3.17 -5.12 -6.16
C LEU A 379 4.44 -4.70 -5.40
N PRO A 380 5.62 -5.17 -5.84
CA PRO A 380 6.89 -4.76 -5.24
C PRO A 380 7.04 -3.23 -5.22
N GLY A 381 7.54 -2.67 -4.13
CA GLY A 381 7.75 -1.23 -4.02
C GLY A 381 6.54 -0.42 -3.53
N VAL A 382 5.35 -0.98 -3.52
CA VAL A 382 4.14 -0.33 -2.98
C VAL A 382 4.13 -0.41 -1.45
N VAL A 383 3.70 0.66 -0.78
CA VAL A 383 3.48 0.67 0.67
C VAL A 383 2.07 0.20 0.98
N THR A 384 1.95 -0.98 1.56
CA THR A 384 0.66 -1.59 1.91
C THR A 384 0.18 -1.16 3.29
N VAL A 385 -1.02 -0.57 3.36
CA VAL A 385 -1.52 0.10 4.56
C VAL A 385 -2.72 -0.64 5.17
N ALA A 386 -2.56 -1.15 6.40
CA ALA A 386 -3.66 -1.67 7.21
C ALA A 386 -4.42 -0.55 7.96
N ALA A 387 -5.69 -0.81 8.29
CA ALA A 387 -6.52 0.14 9.01
C ALA A 387 -6.57 -0.13 10.52
N THR A 388 -6.40 0.95 11.30
CA THR A 388 -6.69 0.96 12.75
C THR A 388 -7.97 1.73 13.06
N GLY A 389 -8.64 1.32 14.14
CA GLY A 389 -9.72 2.09 14.75
C GLY A 389 -9.21 3.18 15.69
N SER A 390 -10.13 3.90 16.33
CA SER A 390 -9.81 5.01 17.25
C SER A 390 -9.03 4.62 18.50
N GLY A 391 -9.02 3.33 18.86
CA GLY A 391 -8.19 2.77 19.93
C GLY A 391 -6.88 2.14 19.47
N SER A 392 -6.41 2.44 18.27
CA SER A 392 -5.20 1.87 17.63
C SER A 392 -5.23 0.34 17.44
N GLY A 393 -6.35 -0.34 17.69
CA GLY A 393 -6.56 -1.74 17.36
C GLY A 393 -6.82 -1.93 15.87
N LYS A 394 -6.51 -3.13 15.33
CA LYS A 394 -6.84 -3.47 13.93
C LYS A 394 -8.35 -3.33 13.70
N ALA A 395 -8.74 -2.58 12.69
CA ALA A 395 -10.14 -2.51 12.25
C ALA A 395 -10.61 -3.90 11.80
N SER A 396 -11.85 -4.28 12.17
CA SER A 396 -12.37 -5.64 11.96
C SER A 396 -12.35 -6.08 10.50
N TYR A 397 -12.56 -5.14 9.59
CA TYR A 397 -12.58 -5.35 8.14
C TYR A 397 -11.18 -5.38 7.49
N SER A 398 -10.16 -4.77 8.14
CA SER A 398 -8.84 -4.60 7.51
C SER A 398 -8.23 -5.94 7.14
N ASN A 399 -7.80 -6.08 5.89
CA ASN A 399 -6.91 -7.15 5.51
C ASN A 399 -5.61 -7.06 6.33
N PHE A 400 -4.92 -8.17 6.46
CA PHE A 400 -3.69 -8.31 7.25
C PHE A 400 -2.81 -9.39 6.62
N GLY A 401 -1.57 -9.51 7.06
CA GLY A 401 -0.67 -10.56 6.55
C GLY A 401 0.78 -10.24 6.92
N ARG A 402 1.48 -11.24 7.44
CA ARG A 402 2.88 -11.09 7.82
C ARG A 402 3.74 -10.92 6.56
N GLY A 403 4.54 -9.85 6.51
CA GLY A 403 5.41 -9.55 5.38
C GLY A 403 4.68 -8.97 4.16
N VAL A 404 3.36 -8.68 4.29
CA VAL A 404 2.58 -7.99 3.26
C VAL A 404 2.17 -6.59 3.73
N ILE A 405 1.77 -6.45 5.00
CA ILE A 405 1.47 -5.14 5.56
C ILE A 405 2.77 -4.43 5.92
N ASP A 406 2.99 -3.23 5.38
CA ASP A 406 4.16 -2.40 5.72
C ASP A 406 3.92 -1.58 6.97
N VAL A 407 2.80 -0.84 7.01
CA VAL A 407 2.44 0.06 8.11
C VAL A 407 0.94 0.10 8.32
N ALA A 408 0.52 0.70 9.43
CA ALA A 408 -0.89 0.93 9.75
C ALA A 408 -1.18 2.42 9.95
N ALA A 409 -2.45 2.80 9.74
CA ALA A 409 -2.94 4.15 9.98
C ALA A 409 -4.44 4.16 10.31
N PRO A 410 -5.00 5.28 10.82
CA PRO A 410 -6.42 5.42 11.09
C PRO A 410 -7.29 5.16 9.86
N GLY A 411 -8.13 4.14 9.92
CA GLY A 411 -9.14 3.83 8.89
C GLY A 411 -10.57 3.86 9.41
N GLY A 412 -10.71 3.95 10.76
CA GLY A 412 -12.00 3.87 11.44
C GLY A 412 -12.44 2.43 11.74
N ASP A 413 -13.41 2.27 12.62
CA ASP A 413 -13.89 0.98 13.14
C ASP A 413 -15.42 0.83 13.08
N GLY A 414 -16.06 1.50 12.13
CA GLY A 414 -17.50 1.45 11.94
C GLY A 414 -18.31 2.32 12.90
N ALA A 415 -17.93 2.39 14.18
CA ALA A 415 -18.52 3.29 15.15
C ALA A 415 -17.90 4.70 15.08
N THR A 416 -16.61 4.76 14.76
CA THR A 416 -15.83 6.01 14.68
C THR A 416 -15.05 6.03 13.36
N GLY A 417 -15.64 6.61 12.33
CA GLY A 417 -15.01 6.74 11.03
C GLY A 417 -14.10 7.97 10.93
N VAL A 418 -13.40 8.06 9.82
CA VAL A 418 -12.57 9.21 9.42
C VAL A 418 -13.47 10.27 8.80
N TYR A 419 -13.44 11.49 9.32
CA TYR A 419 -14.24 12.61 8.84
C TYR A 419 -13.42 13.46 7.86
N SER A 420 -13.92 13.66 6.65
CA SER A 420 -13.20 14.38 5.58
C SER A 420 -14.15 15.08 4.62
N THR A 421 -13.61 15.67 3.56
CA THR A 421 -14.33 16.40 2.51
C THR A 421 -15.18 15.46 1.64
N LEU A 422 -16.32 15.97 1.17
CA LEU A 422 -17.20 15.33 0.19
C LEU A 422 -17.56 16.32 -0.93
N PRO A 423 -17.88 15.85 -2.16
CA PRO A 423 -18.24 16.74 -3.24
C PRO A 423 -19.35 17.73 -2.89
N GLY A 424 -19.27 18.93 -3.47
CA GLY A 424 -20.26 20.00 -3.26
C GLY A 424 -20.06 20.78 -1.97
N GLY A 425 -18.82 20.93 -1.50
CA GLY A 425 -18.49 21.69 -0.28
C GLY A 425 -18.99 21.04 1.00
N LYS A 426 -19.24 19.73 0.97
CA LYS A 426 -19.77 18.93 2.09
C LYS A 426 -18.65 18.19 2.81
N TYR A 427 -19.02 17.61 3.95
CA TYR A 427 -18.13 16.77 4.77
C TYR A 427 -18.90 15.54 5.24
N GLY A 428 -18.17 14.46 5.50
CA GLY A 428 -18.78 13.23 5.98
C GLY A 428 -17.75 12.22 6.49
N THR A 429 -18.28 11.15 7.05
CA THR A 429 -17.49 10.10 7.69
C THR A 429 -17.48 8.85 6.82
N LYS A 430 -16.30 8.28 6.60
CA LYS A 430 -16.11 6.97 5.95
C LYS A 430 -15.19 6.10 6.81
N SER A 431 -15.26 4.78 6.63
CA SER A 431 -14.33 3.81 7.25
C SER A 431 -13.83 2.83 6.20
N GLY A 432 -12.57 2.45 6.28
CA GLY A 432 -11.91 1.54 5.35
C GLY A 432 -10.39 1.68 5.38
N THR A 433 -9.68 0.71 4.86
CA THR A 433 -8.24 0.85 4.53
C THR A 433 -8.02 1.96 3.51
N SER A 434 -9.04 2.29 2.71
CA SER A 434 -9.10 3.47 1.84
C SER A 434 -8.97 4.80 2.58
N MET A 435 -9.28 4.85 3.88
CA MET A 435 -9.08 6.04 4.72
C MET A 435 -7.75 5.98 5.47
N ALA A 436 -7.20 4.78 5.69
CA ALA A 436 -5.86 4.60 6.26
C ALA A 436 -4.75 4.99 5.28
N SER A 437 -4.83 4.54 4.03
CA SER A 437 -3.85 4.85 2.98
C SER A 437 -3.56 6.36 2.82
N PRO A 438 -4.55 7.26 2.74
CA PRO A 438 -4.29 8.69 2.60
C PRO A 438 -3.60 9.32 3.82
N HIS A 439 -3.73 8.76 5.03
CA HIS A 439 -2.93 9.20 6.17
C HIS A 439 -1.44 8.92 5.93
N VAL A 440 -1.11 7.70 5.49
CA VAL A 440 0.28 7.31 5.16
C VAL A 440 0.80 8.13 3.98
N THR A 441 -0.02 8.35 2.96
CA THR A 441 0.32 9.20 1.81
C THR A 441 0.67 10.63 2.25
N GLY A 442 -0.10 11.20 3.17
CA GLY A 442 0.17 12.51 3.76
C GLY A 442 1.48 12.54 4.55
N VAL A 443 1.75 11.50 5.36
CA VAL A 443 3.02 11.36 6.10
C VAL A 443 4.20 11.22 5.12
N ALA A 444 4.07 10.42 4.08
CA ALA A 444 5.08 10.31 3.01
C ALA A 444 5.36 11.65 2.32
N ALA A 445 4.31 12.43 2.07
CA ALA A 445 4.44 13.77 1.49
C ALA A 445 5.14 14.76 2.44
N LEU A 446 4.92 14.66 3.76
CA LEU A 446 5.67 15.42 4.77
C LEU A 446 7.15 15.02 4.79
N ILE A 447 7.48 13.73 4.74
CA ILE A 447 8.85 13.22 4.65
C ILE A 447 9.54 13.78 3.39
N ALA A 448 8.88 13.70 2.24
CA ALA A 448 9.40 14.21 0.98
C ALA A 448 9.56 15.74 0.98
N SER A 449 8.67 16.45 1.68
CA SER A 449 8.75 17.91 1.84
C SER A 449 9.94 18.33 2.68
N ALA A 450 10.26 17.56 3.72
CA ALA A 450 11.42 17.81 4.58
C ALA A 450 12.75 17.53 3.85
N ASN A 451 12.76 16.58 2.92
CA ASN A 451 13.92 16.27 2.09
C ASN A 451 13.52 15.84 0.66
N PRO A 452 13.46 16.79 -0.30
CA PRO A 452 13.00 16.51 -1.66
C PRO A 452 13.88 15.56 -2.48
N SER A 453 15.13 15.33 -2.05
CA SER A 453 16.08 14.45 -2.76
C SER A 453 15.88 12.96 -2.46
N LEU A 454 15.01 12.60 -1.49
CA LEU A 454 14.74 11.22 -1.15
C LEU A 454 14.13 10.46 -2.33
N THR A 455 14.60 9.23 -2.51
CA THR A 455 14.01 8.27 -3.44
C THR A 455 12.72 7.67 -2.85
N PRO A 456 11.88 7.00 -3.67
CA PRO A 456 10.73 6.24 -3.16
C PRO A 456 11.12 5.22 -2.06
N ALA A 457 12.21 4.49 -2.27
CA ALA A 457 12.74 3.54 -1.29
C ALA A 457 13.13 4.21 0.04
N ASP A 458 13.77 5.40 -0.01
CA ASP A 458 14.12 6.16 1.20
C ASP A 458 12.87 6.61 1.97
N ILE A 459 11.83 7.06 1.26
CA ILE A 459 10.57 7.49 1.89
C ILE A 459 9.90 6.29 2.56
N ARG A 460 9.83 5.13 1.87
CA ARG A 460 9.29 3.87 2.40
C ARG A 460 10.03 3.44 3.66
N ALA A 461 11.37 3.42 3.61
CA ALA A 461 12.20 3.07 4.77
C ALA A 461 11.96 4.00 5.97
N ARG A 462 11.72 5.29 5.73
CA ARG A 462 11.39 6.25 6.80
C ARG A 462 9.99 6.05 7.36
N LEU A 463 9.01 5.76 6.53
CA LEU A 463 7.66 5.40 7.00
C LEU A 463 7.73 4.23 7.98
N ALA A 464 8.47 3.18 7.63
CA ALA A 464 8.68 2.01 8.47
C ALA A 464 9.43 2.36 9.77
N SER A 465 10.63 2.96 9.65
CA SER A 465 11.52 3.22 10.80
C SER A 465 10.99 4.28 11.78
N GLN A 466 10.10 5.16 11.34
CA GLN A 466 9.47 6.20 12.15
C GLN A 466 8.10 5.79 12.70
N ALA A 467 7.56 4.64 12.29
CA ALA A 467 6.31 4.12 12.82
C ALA A 467 6.38 3.90 14.34
N ASN A 468 5.24 3.94 14.99
CA ASN A 468 5.11 3.59 16.40
C ASN A 468 4.68 2.13 16.50
N ASP A 469 5.47 1.33 17.18
CA ASP A 469 5.22 -0.08 17.38
C ASP A 469 3.83 -0.33 17.97
N LEU A 470 3.11 -1.30 17.40
CA LEU A 470 1.82 -1.77 17.91
C LEU A 470 1.91 -3.26 18.21
N ALA A 471 1.64 -3.64 19.46
CA ALA A 471 1.68 -5.03 19.87
C ALA A 471 0.48 -5.81 19.31
N CYS A 472 0.68 -7.11 19.01
CA CYS A 472 -0.41 -8.03 18.76
C CYS A 472 -1.36 -8.09 19.96
N PRO A 473 -2.68 -7.99 19.76
CA PRO A 473 -3.63 -8.19 20.85
C PRO A 473 -3.60 -9.65 21.32
N ALA A 474 -3.42 -9.87 22.61
CA ALA A 474 -3.35 -11.23 23.19
C ALA A 474 -4.61 -12.08 22.94
N SER A 475 -5.73 -11.45 22.63
CA SER A 475 -7.02 -12.09 22.35
C SER A 475 -7.19 -12.56 20.91
N ASP A 476 -6.28 -12.23 19.98
CA ASP A 476 -6.41 -12.59 18.56
C ASP A 476 -5.16 -13.32 18.06
N SER A 477 -5.24 -14.65 18.01
CA SER A 477 -4.14 -15.53 17.58
C SER A 477 -3.75 -15.41 16.10
N ARG A 478 -4.53 -14.68 15.27
CA ARG A 478 -4.19 -14.39 13.88
C ARG A 478 -3.06 -13.35 13.77
N CYS A 479 -2.88 -12.54 14.82
CA CYS A 479 -1.74 -11.65 14.89
C CYS A 479 -0.47 -12.42 15.21
N THR A 480 0.47 -12.41 14.29
CA THR A 480 1.76 -13.11 14.42
C THR A 480 2.91 -12.13 14.21
N GLY A 481 4.03 -12.38 14.87
CA GLY A 481 5.22 -11.53 14.77
C GLY A 481 5.62 -10.91 16.09
N THR A 482 6.35 -9.81 16.04
CA THR A 482 6.85 -9.06 17.19
C THR A 482 6.08 -7.75 17.37
N THR A 483 6.31 -7.04 18.46
CA THR A 483 5.74 -5.69 18.65
C THR A 483 6.25 -4.72 17.57
N ALA A 484 7.50 -4.84 17.16
CA ALA A 484 8.10 -3.98 16.14
C ALA A 484 7.65 -4.31 14.70
N ASN A 485 7.25 -5.57 14.43
CA ASN A 485 6.70 -5.93 13.12
C ASN A 485 5.78 -7.15 13.27
N ASN A 486 4.53 -7.02 12.84
CA ASN A 486 3.55 -8.10 12.94
C ASN A 486 2.52 -8.08 11.81
N SER A 487 1.73 -9.15 11.71
CA SER A 487 0.78 -9.36 10.60
C SER A 487 -0.38 -8.36 10.56
N PHE A 488 -0.69 -7.65 11.65
CA PHE A 488 -1.80 -6.70 11.70
C PHE A 488 -1.40 -5.28 11.35
N PHE A 489 -0.18 -4.87 11.72
CA PHE A 489 0.24 -3.48 11.70
C PHE A 489 1.56 -3.24 10.93
N GLY A 490 2.16 -4.29 10.37
CA GLY A 490 3.48 -4.18 9.77
C GLY A 490 4.52 -3.65 10.78
N GLU A 491 5.26 -2.62 10.39
CA GLU A 491 6.22 -1.91 11.24
C GLU A 491 5.55 -0.97 12.29
N GLY A 492 4.20 -0.92 12.30
CA GLY A 492 3.44 -0.13 13.27
C GLY A 492 2.64 1.02 12.65
N GLN A 493 2.16 1.93 13.51
CA GLN A 493 1.37 3.07 13.09
C GLN A 493 2.25 4.26 12.73
N VAL A 494 2.00 4.87 11.57
CA VAL A 494 2.75 6.05 11.10
C VAL A 494 2.66 7.22 12.08
N ASP A 495 3.70 8.07 12.13
CA ASP A 495 3.83 9.23 13.03
C ASP A 495 4.23 10.47 12.23
N ALA A 496 3.28 11.39 12.04
CA ALA A 496 3.50 12.60 11.25
C ALA A 496 4.46 13.59 11.94
N LEU A 497 4.52 13.60 13.28
CA LEU A 497 5.45 14.47 14.00
C LEU A 497 6.89 14.02 13.79
N LYS A 498 7.17 12.72 13.83
CA LYS A 498 8.49 12.18 13.48
C LYS A 498 8.88 12.52 12.04
N ALA A 499 7.90 12.48 11.11
CA ALA A 499 8.13 12.82 9.70
C ALA A 499 8.66 14.25 9.49
N VAL A 500 8.24 15.21 10.30
CA VAL A 500 8.62 16.63 10.17
C VAL A 500 9.63 17.11 11.21
N GLY A 501 9.74 16.43 12.34
CA GLY A 501 10.43 16.94 13.53
C GLY A 501 11.93 16.74 13.55
N GLY A 502 12.56 16.18 12.52
CA GLY A 502 13.99 15.93 12.58
C GLY A 502 14.42 15.11 13.80
N ALA A 503 13.50 14.36 14.41
CA ALA A 503 13.88 13.34 15.36
C ALA A 503 14.94 12.51 14.65
N THR A 504 16.11 12.49 15.23
CA THR A 504 17.32 11.83 14.76
C THR A 504 17.02 10.78 13.72
N GLN A 505 17.41 11.08 12.46
CA GLN A 505 17.45 10.03 11.44
C GLN A 505 17.97 8.77 12.13
N PRO A 506 17.41 7.60 11.86
CA PRO A 506 18.24 6.42 12.01
C PRO A 506 19.49 6.75 11.22
N THR A 507 20.63 6.79 11.89
CA THR A 507 21.94 6.97 11.25
C THR A 507 22.25 5.69 10.50
N GLY A 508 21.48 5.44 9.42
CA GLY A 508 21.61 4.29 8.58
C GLY A 508 21.33 4.68 7.14
N THR A 509 22.29 4.50 6.27
CA THR A 509 22.08 4.66 4.85
C THR A 509 21.41 3.37 4.34
N TYR A 510 20.26 3.50 3.71
CA TYR A 510 19.48 2.38 3.17
C TYR A 510 19.78 2.16 1.70
N PHE A 511 20.00 0.90 1.33
CA PHE A 511 20.23 0.47 -0.05
C PHE A 511 19.38 -0.77 -0.34
N GLU A 512 18.77 -0.84 -1.51
CA GLU A 512 17.87 -1.93 -1.90
C GLU A 512 18.16 -2.41 -3.32
N ASN A 513 17.88 -3.67 -3.57
CA ASN A 513 17.78 -4.26 -4.91
C ASN A 513 16.46 -5.03 -5.00
N THR A 514 15.58 -4.58 -5.90
CA THR A 514 14.27 -5.18 -6.19
C THR A 514 14.26 -5.91 -7.54
N ALA A 515 15.43 -6.10 -8.14
CA ALA A 515 15.53 -6.88 -9.39
C ALA A 515 15.45 -8.36 -9.08
N ASP A 516 14.51 -9.03 -9.71
CA ASP A 516 14.30 -10.46 -9.60
C ASP A 516 15.54 -11.24 -10.05
N VAL A 517 16.05 -12.13 -9.19
CA VAL A 517 17.13 -13.06 -9.52
C VAL A 517 16.63 -14.49 -9.33
N ALA A 518 16.42 -15.19 -10.44
CA ALA A 518 15.98 -16.59 -10.39
C ALA A 518 16.98 -17.47 -9.62
N ILE A 519 16.46 -18.37 -8.77
CA ILE A 519 17.19 -19.41 -8.04
C ILE A 519 16.85 -20.74 -8.72
N PRO A 520 17.64 -21.21 -9.71
CA PRO A 520 17.44 -22.52 -10.30
C PRO A 520 17.78 -23.62 -9.31
N ASP A 521 17.14 -24.77 -9.48
CA ASP A 521 17.34 -25.99 -8.70
C ASP A 521 18.84 -26.33 -8.53
N ASN A 522 19.24 -26.63 -7.30
CA ASN A 522 20.58 -27.03 -6.88
C ASN A 522 21.70 -26.07 -7.35
N THR A 523 21.48 -24.76 -7.28
CA THR A 523 22.43 -23.74 -7.72
C THR A 523 22.75 -22.71 -6.63
N THR A 524 23.74 -21.86 -6.92
CA THR A 524 24.05 -20.68 -6.10
C THR A 524 23.94 -19.44 -6.96
N VAL A 525 23.19 -18.44 -6.49
CA VAL A 525 23.01 -17.15 -7.16
C VAL A 525 23.42 -16.00 -6.27
N GLU A 526 23.71 -14.85 -6.85
CA GLU A 526 24.06 -13.62 -6.13
C GLU A 526 23.28 -12.43 -6.70
N SER A 527 22.73 -11.62 -5.82
CA SER A 527 22.08 -10.34 -6.11
C SER A 527 22.92 -9.21 -5.54
N PRO A 528 23.41 -8.23 -6.35
CA PRO A 528 24.32 -7.20 -5.86
C PRO A 528 23.57 -5.93 -5.41
N ILE A 529 24.11 -5.24 -4.37
CA ILE A 529 23.78 -3.84 -4.01
C ILE A 529 25.09 -3.06 -3.98
N THR A 530 25.15 -1.92 -4.66
CA THR A 530 26.30 -1.02 -4.59
C THR A 530 26.04 0.07 -3.55
N VAL A 531 26.84 0.05 -2.50
CA VAL A 531 26.79 1.02 -1.39
C VAL A 531 27.79 2.14 -1.65
N THR A 532 27.35 3.38 -1.51
CA THR A 532 28.19 4.59 -1.65
C THR A 532 27.80 5.62 -0.59
N GLY A 533 28.75 6.49 -0.22
CA GLY A 533 28.47 7.61 0.69
C GLY A 533 28.38 7.28 2.16
N VAL A 534 28.61 6.03 2.56
CA VAL A 534 28.71 5.63 3.97
C VAL A 534 30.15 5.80 4.45
N THR A 535 30.36 6.44 5.59
CA THR A 535 31.71 6.69 6.10
C THR A 535 32.22 5.51 6.95
N GLY A 536 33.41 5.00 6.65
CA GLY A 536 34.09 3.97 7.45
C GLY A 536 33.65 2.54 7.17
N ASN A 537 33.66 1.71 8.18
CA ASN A 537 33.23 0.31 8.11
C ASN A 537 31.73 0.17 8.35
N ALA A 538 31.17 -0.96 7.94
CA ALA A 538 29.80 -1.33 8.24
C ALA A 538 29.58 -1.43 9.77
N PRO A 539 28.34 -1.21 10.26
CA PRO A 539 28.09 -1.27 11.70
C PRO A 539 28.07 -2.71 12.24
N ALA A 540 28.27 -2.86 13.54
CA ALA A 540 28.06 -4.15 14.21
C ALA A 540 26.59 -4.60 14.24
N THR A 541 25.67 -3.73 13.82
CA THR A 541 24.23 -3.95 13.81
C THR A 541 23.63 -3.76 12.41
N LEU A 542 24.41 -4.04 11.34
CA LEU A 542 23.95 -3.97 9.96
C LEU A 542 22.67 -4.80 9.80
N LYS A 543 21.62 -4.18 9.28
CA LYS A 543 20.36 -4.86 8.97
C LYS A 543 20.36 -5.33 7.53
N VAL A 544 19.93 -6.57 7.33
CA VAL A 544 19.80 -7.21 6.01
C VAL A 544 18.36 -7.71 5.87
N GLY A 545 17.54 -6.97 5.16
CA GLY A 545 16.20 -7.42 4.80
C GLY A 545 16.26 -8.34 3.58
N VAL A 546 15.52 -9.44 3.59
CA VAL A 546 15.52 -10.45 2.53
C VAL A 546 14.09 -10.85 2.22
N ASP A 547 13.72 -10.84 0.95
CA ASP A 547 12.51 -11.42 0.40
C ASP A 547 12.87 -12.42 -0.70
N ILE A 548 12.65 -13.71 -0.43
CA ILE A 548 12.90 -14.81 -1.37
C ILE A 548 11.63 -15.63 -1.51
N LYS A 549 11.19 -15.81 -2.71
CA LYS A 549 10.12 -16.74 -3.07
C LYS A 549 10.75 -18.08 -3.42
N HIS A 550 10.44 -19.12 -2.67
CA HIS A 550 10.95 -20.48 -2.90
C HIS A 550 9.93 -21.50 -2.40
N THR A 551 9.80 -22.62 -3.10
CA THR A 551 8.79 -23.63 -2.78
C THR A 551 9.18 -24.55 -1.62
N TYR A 552 10.44 -24.56 -1.21
CA TYR A 552 10.94 -25.32 -0.06
C TYR A 552 12.17 -24.61 0.55
N ARG A 553 11.98 -23.77 1.56
CA ARG A 553 13.08 -22.97 2.13
C ARG A 553 14.14 -23.79 2.87
N GLY A 554 13.83 -25.05 3.24
CA GLY A 554 14.78 -25.98 3.88
C GLY A 554 16.02 -26.26 3.06
N ASP A 555 15.96 -26.04 1.75
CA ASP A 555 17.07 -26.23 0.84
C ASP A 555 18.01 -25.02 0.75
N LEU A 556 17.63 -23.89 1.40
CA LEU A 556 18.32 -22.63 1.24
C LEU A 556 19.38 -22.38 2.31
N VAL A 557 20.55 -21.95 1.84
CA VAL A 557 21.57 -21.30 2.66
C VAL A 557 21.73 -19.86 2.19
N ILE A 558 21.50 -18.90 3.07
CA ILE A 558 21.51 -17.47 2.78
C ILE A 558 22.72 -16.81 3.43
N SER A 559 23.48 -16.06 2.67
CA SER A 559 24.68 -15.36 3.15
C SER A 559 24.76 -13.94 2.59
N LEU A 560 25.32 -13.02 3.37
CA LEU A 560 25.74 -11.71 2.92
C LEU A 560 27.23 -11.75 2.57
N VAL A 561 27.60 -11.27 1.39
CA VAL A 561 28.99 -11.16 0.94
C VAL A 561 29.37 -9.68 0.91
N ALA A 562 30.36 -9.29 1.71
CA ALA A 562 30.87 -7.92 1.77
C ALA A 562 31.74 -7.57 0.56
N PRO A 563 32.04 -6.28 0.34
CA PRO A 563 32.89 -5.82 -0.78
C PRO A 563 34.30 -6.41 -0.77
N ASP A 564 34.84 -6.75 0.40
CA ASP A 564 36.15 -7.39 0.59
C ASP A 564 36.11 -8.94 0.40
N GLY A 565 34.93 -9.49 0.10
CA GLY A 565 34.72 -10.92 -0.05
C GLY A 565 34.41 -11.68 1.25
N THR A 566 34.38 -10.99 2.40
CA THR A 566 33.98 -11.60 3.68
C THR A 566 32.54 -12.10 3.59
N VAL A 567 32.30 -13.33 4.03
CA VAL A 567 30.98 -13.96 4.00
C VAL A 567 30.38 -14.02 5.40
N TYR A 568 29.21 -13.49 5.56
CA TYR A 568 28.41 -13.53 6.78
C TYR A 568 27.21 -14.46 6.56
N LEU A 569 27.16 -15.59 7.27
CA LEU A 569 26.00 -16.48 7.21
C LEU A 569 24.78 -15.76 7.86
N LEU A 570 23.68 -15.67 7.14
CA LEU A 570 22.42 -15.12 7.62
C LEU A 570 21.50 -16.22 8.13
N GLU A 571 21.35 -17.28 7.34
CA GLU A 571 20.49 -18.41 7.66
C GLU A 571 20.99 -19.68 6.94
N ASP A 572 20.85 -20.82 7.62
CA ASP A 572 21.05 -22.16 7.09
C ASP A 572 19.85 -22.98 7.58
N PHE A 573 18.86 -23.11 6.73
CA PHE A 573 17.61 -23.77 7.12
C PHE A 573 17.82 -25.29 7.26
N PRO A 574 17.18 -25.94 8.24
CA PRO A 574 17.23 -27.40 8.30
C PRO A 574 16.47 -28.01 7.14
N ASN A 575 17.01 -29.03 6.49
CA ASN A 575 16.40 -29.75 5.36
C ASN A 575 14.98 -30.29 5.65
N SER A 576 14.54 -30.28 6.88
CA SER A 576 13.18 -30.67 7.29
C SER A 576 12.19 -29.50 7.29
N ASP A 577 12.62 -28.27 7.02
CA ASP A 577 11.74 -27.10 6.98
C ASP A 577 11.05 -26.99 5.62
N SER A 578 9.88 -27.59 5.52
CA SER A 578 9.05 -27.59 4.31
C SER A 578 8.23 -26.31 4.11
N THR A 579 8.54 -25.23 4.81
CA THR A 579 7.83 -23.96 4.65
C THR A 579 8.32 -23.26 3.38
N ASP A 580 7.39 -22.60 2.69
CA ASP A 580 7.71 -21.76 1.53
C ASP A 580 8.26 -20.39 1.97
N ASN A 581 9.02 -19.77 1.08
CA ASN A 581 9.47 -18.38 1.12
C ASN A 581 10.30 -17.98 2.36
N VAL A 582 11.09 -16.92 2.18
CA VAL A 582 11.83 -16.25 3.26
C VAL A 582 11.58 -14.76 3.18
N ALA A 583 10.86 -14.19 4.16
CA ALA A 583 10.68 -12.76 4.33
C ALA A 583 11.17 -12.40 5.74
N LYS A 584 12.42 -11.92 5.85
CA LYS A 584 13.07 -11.74 7.17
C LYS A 584 14.13 -10.66 7.14
N THR A 585 14.28 -9.94 8.25
CA THR A 585 15.41 -9.03 8.48
C THR A 585 16.40 -9.64 9.47
N TYR A 586 17.63 -9.75 9.03
CA TYR A 586 18.76 -10.24 9.85
C TYR A 586 19.55 -9.06 10.44
N THR A 587 20.20 -9.29 11.55
CA THR A 587 21.17 -8.34 12.13
C THR A 587 22.53 -8.99 12.11
N VAL A 588 23.50 -8.32 11.48
CA VAL A 588 24.84 -8.85 11.24
C VAL A 588 25.89 -7.91 11.83
N ASN A 589 26.87 -8.47 12.52
CA ASN A 589 28.07 -7.71 12.88
C ASN A 589 29.04 -7.71 11.69
N ALA A 590 28.97 -6.67 10.86
CA ALA A 590 29.82 -6.50 9.69
C ALA A 590 30.93 -5.44 9.89
N SER A 591 31.26 -5.11 11.15
CA SER A 591 32.21 -4.03 11.48
C SER A 591 33.66 -4.29 11.03
N ALA A 592 33.97 -5.49 10.58
CA ALA A 592 35.26 -5.82 9.98
C ALA A 592 35.39 -5.39 8.52
N SER A 593 34.26 -5.20 7.80
CA SER A 593 34.22 -4.89 6.36
C SER A 593 33.93 -3.42 6.11
N ALA A 594 34.50 -2.86 5.03
CA ALA A 594 34.22 -1.49 4.59
C ALA A 594 32.74 -1.35 4.21
N ALA A 595 32.11 -0.22 4.58
CA ALA A 595 30.71 0.04 4.25
C ALA A 595 30.49 0.21 2.75
N ASN A 596 31.34 1.01 2.08
CA ASN A 596 31.23 1.29 0.65
C ASN A 596 31.77 0.16 -0.22
N GLY A 597 31.07 -0.09 -1.31
CA GLY A 597 31.43 -1.11 -2.30
C GLY A 597 30.24 -1.97 -2.67
N THR A 598 30.46 -3.04 -3.41
CA THR A 598 29.39 -3.94 -3.83
C THR A 598 29.21 -5.07 -2.83
N TRP A 599 28.10 -5.03 -2.12
CA TRP A 599 27.61 -6.10 -1.27
C TRP A 599 26.74 -7.06 -2.12
N LYS A 600 26.65 -8.33 -1.74
CA LYS A 600 25.84 -9.30 -2.45
C LYS A 600 25.05 -10.15 -1.47
N LEU A 601 23.77 -10.34 -1.74
CA LEU A 601 23.01 -11.45 -1.16
C LEU A 601 23.33 -12.69 -1.96
N ARG A 602 23.90 -13.71 -1.30
CA ARG A 602 24.16 -15.01 -1.89
C ARG A 602 23.15 -16.01 -1.35
N VAL A 603 22.43 -16.66 -2.27
CA VAL A 603 21.48 -17.71 -1.95
C VAL A 603 21.93 -18.98 -2.64
N LYS A 604 22.12 -20.03 -1.85
CA LYS A 604 22.40 -21.38 -2.37
C LYS A 604 21.17 -22.24 -2.12
N ASP A 605 20.66 -22.81 -3.17
CA ASP A 605 19.77 -23.97 -3.12
C ASP A 605 20.66 -25.22 -3.08
N GLY A 606 20.52 -26.05 -2.05
CA GLY A 606 21.38 -27.18 -1.73
C GLY A 606 20.78 -28.55 -1.99
N ALA A 607 19.53 -28.64 -2.44
CA ALA A 607 18.85 -29.89 -2.76
C ALA A 607 18.21 -29.84 -4.14
N SER A 608 17.58 -30.92 -4.58
CA SER A 608 16.96 -31.02 -5.92
C SER A 608 15.44 -31.09 -5.81
N GLY A 609 14.73 -30.43 -6.71
CA GLY A 609 13.28 -30.54 -6.85
C GLY A 609 12.52 -29.20 -6.76
N ASP A 610 13.15 -28.17 -6.21
CA ASP A 610 12.52 -26.89 -5.94
C ASP A 610 13.25 -25.74 -6.65
N THR A 611 12.59 -24.63 -6.82
CA THR A 611 13.14 -23.43 -7.46
C THR A 611 12.55 -22.18 -6.82
N GLY A 612 13.21 -21.02 -7.00
CA GLY A 612 12.72 -19.78 -6.44
C GLY A 612 13.24 -18.54 -7.15
N THR A 613 13.06 -17.40 -6.47
CA THR A 613 13.51 -16.07 -6.91
C THR A 613 13.92 -15.27 -5.68
N ILE A 614 15.05 -14.58 -5.74
CA ILE A 614 15.29 -13.44 -4.86
C ILE A 614 14.44 -12.31 -5.42
N ASP A 615 13.36 -11.95 -4.73
CA ASP A 615 12.39 -10.94 -5.13
C ASP A 615 12.88 -9.54 -4.77
N ALA A 616 13.38 -9.38 -3.55
CA ALA A 616 14.02 -8.15 -3.09
C ALA A 616 14.98 -8.41 -1.92
N TRP A 617 15.92 -7.50 -1.72
CA TRP A 617 16.70 -7.45 -0.50
C TRP A 617 17.28 -6.05 -0.25
N ASN A 618 17.62 -5.75 1.00
CA ASN A 618 18.11 -4.44 1.38
C ASN A 618 19.18 -4.48 2.47
N LEU A 619 19.90 -3.38 2.59
CA LEU A 619 20.88 -3.10 3.64
C LEU A 619 20.53 -1.80 4.33
N THR A 620 20.59 -1.77 5.67
CA THR A 620 20.51 -0.55 6.49
C THR A 620 21.74 -0.47 7.36
N PHE A 621 22.57 0.54 7.09
CA PHE A 621 23.85 0.80 7.78
C PHE A 621 23.69 1.64 9.02
#